data_348133d87ffa2e85c11c75f73903f0d1
#
_entry.id   348133d87ffa2e85c11c75f73903f0d1
#
_cell.length_a   1.000
_cell.length_b   1.000
_cell.length_c   1.000
_cell.angle_alpha   90.00
_cell.angle_beta   90.00
_cell.angle_gamma   90.00
#
_symmetry.space_group_name_H-M   'P 1'
#
loop_
_entity.id
_entity.type
_entity.pdbx_description
1 polymer ?
#
loop_
_entity_poly.entity_id
_entity_poly.type
_entity_poly.pdbx_seq_one_letter_code
_entity_poly.pdbx_strand_id
1 'polypeptide(L)'
;MRIFRVFLVIISVLFTLPLQAKRIALVIGNDNYIAVSKLQKAGNDATAMARELRSAGFAVQLHQNLNYRATVKAVEAFANGISGGDEVVVFYAGHGVQIKNGSYLLPTDIEVNSESEVEKTAYDLLTLTEKLADAKPAFSLVIIDACRDNPLRSKGRSIGNARGLSAIEAPKGQMIVYSASRGQQALDRLLEKDPNPNSVFTRELLARMKKPGVKIDDLMRDVQNSVEELSKSVGHEQRPAIYNETRGHFYFYNHGQNQQAIAPVMPSKPISNPLPYDVAISLSQKPSLPSSAVTVDCDRTSENNTISSNQAKNSNNKSNNVVVTSSHLRPKNPNIQTPANCNRDQ
;
A
#
# COMPACT_ATOMS: atom_id res chain seq x y z
N MET A 1 -32.83 40.76 36.38
CA MET A 1 -32.87 39.30 36.18
C MET A 1 -33.36 38.83 34.79
N ARG A 2 -34.33 39.47 34.15
CA ARG A 2 -34.83 39.05 32.82
C ARG A 2 -33.82 39.29 31.69
N ILE A 3 -33.06 40.36 31.69
CA ILE A 3 -32.05 40.69 30.67
C ILE A 3 -30.85 39.73 30.72
N PHE A 4 -30.45 39.27 31.91
CA PHE A 4 -29.36 38.31 32.07
C PHE A 4 -29.69 36.90 31.53
N ARG A 5 -30.97 36.49 31.61
CA ARG A 5 -31.45 35.22 31.05
C ARG A 5 -31.50 35.24 29.51
N VAL A 6 -31.85 36.40 28.92
CA VAL A 6 -31.85 36.53 27.45
C VAL A 6 -30.40 36.51 26.89
N PHE A 7 -29.45 37.12 27.59
CA PHE A 7 -28.05 37.11 27.19
C PHE A 7 -27.42 35.73 27.28
N LEU A 8 -27.80 34.91 28.29
CA LEU A 8 -27.33 33.55 28.45
C LEU A 8 -27.86 32.62 27.34
N VAL A 9 -29.10 32.82 26.89
CA VAL A 9 -29.70 32.05 25.79
C VAL A 9 -29.06 32.41 24.43
N ILE A 10 -28.74 33.68 24.20
CA ILE A 10 -28.06 34.10 22.96
C ILE A 10 -26.63 33.58 22.90
N ILE A 11 -25.90 33.50 24.00
CA ILE A 11 -24.55 32.89 24.05
C ILE A 11 -24.59 31.38 23.80
N SER A 12 -25.63 30.68 24.28
CA SER A 12 -25.79 29.24 24.02
C SER A 12 -26.06 28.89 22.54
N VAL A 13 -26.69 29.76 21.78
CA VAL A 13 -27.01 29.56 20.36
C VAL A 13 -25.80 29.84 19.46
N LEU A 14 -24.82 30.61 19.92
CA LEU A 14 -23.63 30.97 19.13
C LEU A 14 -22.54 29.90 19.11
N PHE A 15 -22.64 28.79 19.88
CA PHE A 15 -21.60 27.76 20.00
C PHE A 15 -21.89 26.44 19.32
N THR A 16 -23.01 26.30 18.65
CA THR A 16 -23.27 25.10 17.83
C THR A 16 -22.99 25.38 16.35
N LEU A 17 -21.72 25.66 16.00
CA LEU A 17 -21.30 25.47 14.61
C LEU A 17 -21.42 24.00 14.30
N PRO A 18 -22.24 23.57 13.33
CA PRO A 18 -22.23 22.18 12.91
C PRO A 18 -20.82 21.84 12.46
N LEU A 19 -20.21 20.84 13.09
CA LEU A 19 -18.97 20.27 12.60
C LEU A 19 -19.28 19.73 11.21
N GLN A 20 -18.93 20.49 10.18
CA GLN A 20 -19.20 20.08 8.81
C GLN A 20 -18.32 18.87 8.48
N ALA A 21 -18.96 17.78 8.11
CA ALA A 21 -18.28 16.60 7.61
C ALA A 21 -17.33 16.97 6.47
N LYS A 22 -16.09 16.54 6.57
CA LYS A 22 -15.04 16.84 5.58
C LYS A 22 -14.95 15.69 4.59
N ARG A 23 -14.51 16.02 3.40
CA ARG A 23 -14.05 15.04 2.41
C ARG A 23 -12.52 15.09 2.39
N ILE A 24 -11.86 14.03 2.86
CA ILE A 24 -10.40 13.99 2.99
C ILE A 24 -9.84 12.75 2.31
N ALA A 25 -8.65 12.88 1.73
CA ALA A 25 -8.02 11.76 1.04
C ALA A 25 -6.52 11.70 1.28
N LEU A 26 -6.01 10.47 1.44
CA LEU A 26 -4.60 10.12 1.41
C LEU A 26 -4.31 9.38 0.11
N VAL A 27 -3.36 9.89 -0.67
CA VAL A 27 -2.95 9.32 -1.97
C VAL A 27 -1.46 9.06 -1.95
N ILE A 28 -1.07 7.79 -2.18
CA ILE A 28 0.33 7.35 -2.17
C ILE A 28 0.64 6.65 -3.49
N GLY A 29 1.76 7.02 -4.15
CA GLY A 29 2.29 6.36 -5.34
C GLY A 29 3.77 6.07 -5.22
N ASN A 30 4.17 4.81 -5.32
CA ASN A 30 5.56 4.38 -5.17
C ASN A 30 6.07 3.73 -6.46
N ASP A 31 7.06 4.36 -7.11
CA ASP A 31 7.74 3.85 -8.31
C ASP A 31 9.19 3.46 -8.03
N ASN A 32 9.90 4.24 -7.21
CA ASN A 32 11.36 4.21 -7.09
C ASN A 32 11.85 3.25 -6.01
N TYR A 33 11.54 1.97 -6.17
CA TYR A 33 12.01 0.92 -5.26
C TYR A 33 13.52 0.67 -5.38
N ILE A 34 14.17 0.37 -4.25
CA ILE A 34 15.60 0.11 -4.16
C ILE A 34 15.90 -1.39 -4.33
N ALA A 35 15.18 -2.24 -3.61
CA ALA A 35 15.47 -3.66 -3.51
C ALA A 35 14.66 -4.55 -4.48
N VAL A 36 13.58 -4.02 -5.07
CA VAL A 36 12.71 -4.70 -6.05
C VAL A 36 12.65 -3.90 -7.34
N SER A 37 11.97 -4.43 -8.38
CA SER A 37 11.80 -3.74 -9.67
C SER A 37 11.10 -2.39 -9.50
N LYS A 38 11.60 -1.37 -10.18
CA LYS A 38 10.92 -0.06 -10.25
C LYS A 38 9.63 -0.19 -11.06
N LEU A 39 8.62 0.58 -10.67
CA LEU A 39 7.41 0.79 -11.46
C LEU A 39 7.53 2.07 -12.30
N GLN A 40 6.58 2.27 -13.22
CA GLN A 40 6.63 3.41 -14.16
C GLN A 40 5.38 4.30 -14.08
N LYS A 41 4.29 3.80 -13.49
CA LYS A 41 2.99 4.48 -13.56
C LYS A 41 2.35 4.77 -12.21
N ALA A 42 2.84 4.20 -11.11
CA ALA A 42 2.24 4.39 -9.79
C ALA A 42 2.25 5.86 -9.34
N GLY A 43 3.31 6.60 -9.61
CA GLY A 43 3.38 8.05 -9.35
C GLY A 43 2.42 8.86 -10.23
N ASN A 44 2.24 8.47 -11.50
CA ASN A 44 1.27 9.08 -12.40
C ASN A 44 -0.16 8.79 -11.94
N ASP A 45 -0.45 7.55 -11.54
CA ASP A 45 -1.75 7.13 -11.01
C ASP A 45 -2.12 7.93 -9.77
N ALA A 46 -1.19 8.06 -8.83
CA ALA A 46 -1.37 8.86 -7.63
C ALA A 46 -1.63 10.35 -7.95
N THR A 47 -0.88 10.91 -8.89
CA THR A 47 -1.03 12.30 -9.32
C THR A 47 -2.40 12.54 -9.97
N ALA A 48 -2.82 11.65 -10.87
CA ALA A 48 -4.10 11.74 -11.56
C ALA A 48 -5.28 11.55 -10.59
N MET A 49 -5.18 10.58 -9.67
CA MET A 49 -6.17 10.33 -8.62
C MET A 49 -6.30 11.53 -7.68
N ALA A 50 -5.17 12.09 -7.22
CA ALA A 50 -5.18 13.27 -6.36
C ALA A 50 -5.85 14.47 -7.01
N ARG A 51 -5.62 14.69 -8.31
CA ARG A 51 -6.28 15.75 -9.09
C ARG A 51 -7.79 15.53 -9.15
N GLU A 52 -8.22 14.31 -9.47
CA GLU A 52 -9.64 13.98 -9.58
C GLU A 52 -10.36 14.09 -8.23
N LEU A 53 -9.76 13.61 -7.14
CA LEU A 53 -10.32 13.74 -5.80
C LEU A 53 -10.43 15.20 -5.35
N ARG A 54 -9.44 16.06 -5.68
CA ARG A 54 -9.56 17.52 -5.42
C ARG A 54 -10.72 18.13 -6.19
N SER A 55 -10.90 17.75 -7.46
CA SER A 55 -12.06 18.20 -8.26
C SER A 55 -13.39 17.73 -7.69
N ALA A 56 -13.39 16.58 -7.04
CA ALA A 56 -14.54 16.03 -6.31
C ALA A 56 -14.73 16.63 -4.89
N GLY A 57 -13.94 17.66 -4.52
CA GLY A 57 -14.09 18.38 -3.25
C GLY A 57 -13.34 17.77 -2.07
N PHE A 58 -12.39 16.84 -2.28
CA PHE A 58 -11.56 16.31 -1.21
C PHE A 58 -10.36 17.21 -0.91
N ALA A 59 -10.05 17.38 0.39
CA ALA A 59 -8.74 17.83 0.83
C ALA A 59 -7.75 16.66 0.73
N VAL A 60 -6.79 16.74 -0.22
CA VAL A 60 -5.94 15.61 -0.61
C VAL A 60 -4.51 15.80 -0.14
N GLN A 61 -4.02 14.83 0.63
CA GLN A 61 -2.60 14.62 0.92
C GLN A 61 -2.02 13.68 -0.13
N LEU A 62 -1.14 14.18 -1.01
CA LEU A 62 -0.45 13.40 -2.04
C LEU A 62 0.98 13.17 -1.62
N HIS A 63 1.39 11.90 -1.63
CA HIS A 63 2.75 11.48 -1.36
C HIS A 63 3.27 10.56 -2.48
N GLN A 64 4.55 10.68 -2.78
CA GLN A 64 5.21 9.82 -3.77
C GLN A 64 6.54 9.29 -3.23
N ASN A 65 6.83 8.03 -3.55
CA ASN A 65 8.09 7.37 -3.23
C ASN A 65 8.41 7.39 -1.73
N LEU A 66 7.44 7.04 -0.90
CA LEU A 66 7.61 7.00 0.54
C LEU A 66 8.47 5.80 0.96
N ASN A 67 9.44 6.03 1.84
CA ASN A 67 10.10 5.00 2.62
C ASN A 67 9.20 4.53 3.78
N TYR A 68 9.58 3.49 4.50
CA TYR A 68 8.77 2.92 5.58
C TYR A 68 8.39 3.95 6.65
N ARG A 69 9.38 4.67 7.17
CA ARG A 69 9.14 5.70 8.21
C ARG A 69 8.20 6.80 7.74
N ALA A 70 8.36 7.27 6.51
CA ALA A 70 7.50 8.29 5.93
C ALA A 70 6.09 7.77 5.68
N THR A 71 5.93 6.50 5.28
CA THR A 71 4.63 5.84 5.13
C THR A 71 3.88 5.78 6.46
N VAL A 72 4.54 5.30 7.53
CA VAL A 72 3.96 5.27 8.89
C VAL A 72 3.51 6.66 9.30
N LYS A 73 4.40 7.66 9.18
CA LYS A 73 4.10 9.06 9.56
C LYS A 73 2.93 9.65 8.76
N ALA A 74 2.87 9.39 7.46
CA ALA A 74 1.79 9.91 6.59
C ALA A 74 0.43 9.29 6.97
N VAL A 75 0.38 7.98 7.19
CA VAL A 75 -0.86 7.29 7.60
C VAL A 75 -1.31 7.75 8.99
N GLU A 76 -0.40 7.86 9.96
CA GLU A 76 -0.72 8.32 11.31
C GLU A 76 -1.23 9.76 11.31
N ALA A 77 -0.55 10.67 10.62
CA ALA A 77 -0.98 12.06 10.50
C ALA A 77 -2.35 12.19 9.83
N PHE A 78 -2.60 11.37 8.80
CA PHE A 78 -3.89 11.31 8.12
C PHE A 78 -5.00 10.78 9.03
N ALA A 79 -4.80 9.63 9.66
CA ALA A 79 -5.78 9.00 10.55
C ALA A 79 -6.14 9.90 11.73
N ASN A 80 -5.16 10.58 12.34
CA ASN A 80 -5.38 11.55 13.42
C ASN A 80 -6.16 12.81 12.98
N GLY A 81 -6.20 13.09 11.69
CA GLY A 81 -6.97 14.21 11.11
C GLY A 81 -8.43 13.89 10.81
N ILE A 82 -8.83 12.61 10.90
CA ILE A 82 -10.20 12.14 10.64
C ILE A 82 -11.08 12.49 11.85
N SER A 83 -12.29 12.95 11.57
CA SER A 83 -13.34 13.16 12.56
C SER A 83 -14.55 12.28 12.24
N GLY A 84 -15.35 11.97 13.26
CA GLY A 84 -16.62 11.28 13.04
C GLY A 84 -17.50 12.04 12.07
N GLY A 85 -18.04 11.34 11.06
CA GLY A 85 -18.86 11.94 10.01
C GLY A 85 -18.10 12.30 8.73
N ASP A 86 -16.77 12.29 8.71
CA ASP A 86 -15.97 12.56 7.51
C ASP A 86 -16.13 11.47 6.44
N GLU A 87 -16.02 11.84 5.18
CA GLU A 87 -15.86 10.92 4.05
C GLU A 87 -14.37 10.78 3.72
N VAL A 88 -13.87 9.56 3.82
CA VAL A 88 -12.44 9.25 3.73
C VAL A 88 -12.15 8.42 2.49
N VAL A 89 -11.12 8.79 1.74
CA VAL A 89 -10.58 7.99 0.63
C VAL A 89 -9.09 7.78 0.85
N VAL A 90 -8.64 6.53 0.76
CA VAL A 90 -7.22 6.18 0.68
C VAL A 90 -6.97 5.52 -0.66
N PHE A 91 -5.99 6.01 -1.41
CA PHE A 91 -5.52 5.42 -2.65
C PHE A 91 -4.04 5.09 -2.54
N TYR A 92 -3.69 3.86 -2.85
CA TYR A 92 -2.32 3.40 -2.94
C TYR A 92 -2.06 2.80 -4.32
N ALA A 93 -1.01 3.25 -4.99
CA ALA A 93 -0.46 2.64 -6.19
C ALA A 93 1.00 2.25 -5.94
N GLY A 94 1.36 0.98 -6.19
CA GLY A 94 2.70 0.48 -5.92
C GLY A 94 2.77 -1.04 -5.84
N HIS A 95 3.88 -1.56 -5.29
CA HIS A 95 3.99 -2.98 -5.01
C HIS A 95 3.24 -3.38 -3.73
N GLY A 96 2.63 -4.55 -3.78
CA GLY A 96 2.05 -5.21 -2.62
C GLY A 96 2.44 -6.69 -2.58
N VAL A 97 2.47 -7.26 -1.40
CA VAL A 97 2.81 -8.67 -1.20
C VAL A 97 1.93 -9.31 -0.14
N GLN A 98 1.64 -10.59 -0.32
CA GLN A 98 1.04 -11.42 0.71
C GLN A 98 2.12 -12.27 1.38
N ILE A 99 2.21 -12.19 2.71
CA ILE A 99 3.05 -13.09 3.53
C ILE A 99 2.13 -13.76 4.53
N LYS A 100 2.11 -15.11 4.51
CA LYS A 100 1.15 -15.89 5.30
C LYS A 100 -0.30 -15.45 5.01
N ASN A 101 -0.97 -14.86 5.99
CA ASN A 101 -2.33 -14.32 5.86
C ASN A 101 -2.38 -12.78 5.84
N GLY A 102 -1.22 -12.11 5.99
CA GLY A 102 -1.11 -10.65 5.97
C GLY A 102 -0.94 -10.09 4.56
N SER A 103 -1.45 -8.91 4.33
CA SER A 103 -1.30 -8.13 3.10
C SER A 103 -0.51 -6.87 3.40
N TYR A 104 0.56 -6.65 2.67
CA TYR A 104 1.53 -5.60 2.95
C TYR A 104 1.73 -4.69 1.76
N LEU A 105 1.72 -3.39 2.00
CA LEU A 105 2.07 -2.34 1.04
C LEU A 105 3.56 -2.07 1.15
N LEU A 106 4.28 -2.11 0.03
CA LEU A 106 5.72 -2.00 0.03
C LEU A 106 6.17 -0.53 -0.03
N PRO A 107 6.94 -0.04 0.96
CA PRO A 107 7.63 1.23 0.85
C PRO A 107 8.86 1.09 -0.08
N THR A 108 9.42 2.23 -0.52
CA THR A 108 10.50 2.24 -1.52
C THR A 108 11.82 1.66 -1.01
N ASP A 109 12.03 1.64 0.30
CA ASP A 109 13.21 1.11 1.00
C ASP A 109 12.99 -0.30 1.58
N ILE A 110 11.98 -1.03 1.10
CA ILE A 110 11.67 -2.39 1.57
C ILE A 110 12.90 -3.30 1.59
N GLU A 111 13.08 -4.05 2.68
CA GLU A 111 14.11 -5.08 2.80
C GLU A 111 13.53 -6.44 2.46
N VAL A 112 14.24 -7.21 1.60
CA VAL A 112 13.71 -8.42 0.98
C VAL A 112 14.61 -9.65 1.19
N ASN A 113 15.34 -9.72 2.29
CA ASN A 113 16.23 -10.85 2.58
C ASN A 113 15.48 -12.06 3.15
N SER A 114 14.36 -11.82 3.86
CA SER A 114 13.51 -12.87 4.44
C SER A 114 12.07 -12.39 4.56
N GLU A 115 11.10 -13.33 4.73
CA GLU A 115 9.70 -12.98 5.02
C GLU A 115 9.56 -12.12 6.28
N SER A 116 10.33 -12.45 7.33
CA SER A 116 10.32 -11.70 8.58
C SER A 116 10.82 -10.26 8.43
N GLU A 117 11.78 -10.00 7.54
CA GLU A 117 12.22 -8.64 7.24
C GLU A 117 11.18 -7.86 6.45
N VAL A 118 10.56 -8.50 5.46
CA VAL A 118 9.44 -7.87 4.72
C VAL A 118 8.31 -7.53 5.68
N GLU A 119 7.90 -8.43 6.57
CA GLU A 119 6.86 -8.15 7.57
C GLU A 119 7.20 -6.95 8.47
N LYS A 120 8.48 -6.71 8.77
CA LYS A 120 8.94 -5.60 9.62
C LYS A 120 9.11 -4.28 8.86
N THR A 121 9.42 -4.34 7.57
CA THR A 121 9.76 -3.17 6.75
C THR A 121 8.69 -2.82 5.70
N ALA A 122 7.61 -3.60 5.62
CA ALA A 122 6.42 -3.29 4.83
C ALA A 122 5.29 -2.75 5.72
N TYR A 123 4.35 -2.03 5.13
CA TYR A 123 3.21 -1.48 5.85
C TYR A 123 2.02 -2.45 5.79
N ASP A 124 1.56 -2.92 6.94
CA ASP A 124 0.43 -3.84 7.02
C ASP A 124 -0.89 -3.13 6.64
N LEU A 125 -1.59 -3.67 5.66
CA LEU A 125 -2.86 -3.14 5.18
C LEU A 125 -3.99 -3.30 6.22
N LEU A 126 -3.95 -4.35 7.06
CA LEU A 126 -4.90 -4.49 8.15
C LEU A 126 -4.76 -3.34 9.14
N THR A 127 -3.53 -3.01 9.53
CA THR A 127 -3.24 -1.85 10.40
C THR A 127 -3.78 -0.53 9.81
N LEU A 128 -3.69 -0.33 8.49
CA LEU A 128 -4.28 0.84 7.83
C LEU A 128 -5.80 0.86 8.02
N THR A 129 -6.48 -0.25 7.70
CA THR A 129 -7.95 -0.32 7.72
C THR A 129 -8.50 -0.21 9.14
N GLU A 130 -7.83 -0.78 10.14
CA GLU A 130 -8.18 -0.66 11.55
C GLU A 130 -8.05 0.79 12.06
N LYS A 131 -6.95 1.49 11.74
CA LYS A 131 -6.78 2.91 12.09
C LYS A 131 -7.90 3.79 11.50
N LEU A 132 -8.33 3.52 10.26
CA LEU A 132 -9.46 4.21 9.66
C LEU A 132 -10.78 3.88 10.36
N ALA A 133 -11.00 2.62 10.75
CA ALA A 133 -12.20 2.20 11.46
C ALA A 133 -12.30 2.83 12.86
N ASP A 134 -11.18 2.91 13.58
CA ASP A 134 -11.10 3.52 14.92
C ASP A 134 -11.44 5.01 14.90
N ALA A 135 -11.12 5.71 13.82
CA ALA A 135 -11.48 7.12 13.63
C ALA A 135 -12.97 7.34 13.32
N LYS A 136 -13.73 6.28 13.04
CA LYS A 136 -15.19 6.28 12.84
C LYS A 136 -15.70 7.28 11.80
N PRO A 137 -15.14 7.33 10.60
CA PRO A 137 -15.69 8.16 9.52
C PRO A 137 -17.12 7.70 9.16
N ALA A 138 -17.91 8.57 8.52
CA ALA A 138 -19.21 8.19 7.98
C ALA A 138 -19.08 7.21 6.82
N PHE A 139 -18.00 7.33 6.05
CA PHE A 139 -17.67 6.48 4.92
C PHE A 139 -16.15 6.39 4.74
N SER A 140 -15.65 5.20 4.46
CA SER A 140 -14.24 4.98 4.15
C SER A 140 -14.08 4.11 2.90
N LEU A 141 -13.32 4.59 1.93
CA LEU A 141 -12.97 3.88 0.70
C LEU A 141 -11.45 3.70 0.63
N VAL A 142 -11.00 2.46 0.61
CA VAL A 142 -9.59 2.09 0.44
C VAL A 142 -9.40 1.45 -0.93
N ILE A 143 -8.61 2.07 -1.79
CA ILE A 143 -8.34 1.63 -3.15
C ILE A 143 -6.88 1.23 -3.25
N ILE A 144 -6.63 -0.03 -3.60
CA ILE A 144 -5.28 -0.61 -3.71
C ILE A 144 -5.03 -0.99 -5.17
N ASP A 145 -4.30 -0.14 -5.87
CA ASP A 145 -3.76 -0.44 -7.19
C ASP A 145 -2.33 -0.97 -7.07
N ALA A 146 -2.25 -2.25 -6.76
CA ALA A 146 -1.00 -2.96 -6.57
C ALA A 146 -0.98 -4.23 -7.40
N CYS A 147 0.15 -4.47 -8.06
CA CYS A 147 0.40 -5.76 -8.69
C CYS A 147 0.29 -6.86 -7.64
N ARG A 148 -0.52 -7.86 -7.91
CA ARG A 148 -0.66 -9.03 -7.05
C ARG A 148 0.39 -10.11 -7.34
N ASP A 149 1.39 -9.81 -8.16
CA ASP A 149 2.60 -10.61 -8.28
C ASP A 149 3.53 -10.34 -7.11
N ASN A 150 4.17 -11.40 -6.66
CA ASN A 150 5.18 -11.28 -5.64
C ASN A 150 6.48 -10.75 -6.29
N PRO A 151 6.83 -9.46 -6.10
CA PRO A 151 8.03 -8.86 -6.71
C PRO A 151 9.33 -9.49 -6.17
N LEU A 152 9.23 -10.33 -5.13
CA LEU A 152 10.34 -10.95 -4.45
C LEU A 152 10.84 -12.25 -5.15
N ARG A 153 10.09 -12.74 -6.16
CA ARG A 153 10.45 -13.93 -6.92
C ARG A 153 11.61 -13.75 -7.91
N SER A 154 11.82 -12.54 -8.41
CA SER A 154 12.77 -12.26 -9.50
C SER A 154 14.23 -12.42 -9.12
N LYS A 155 14.56 -12.59 -7.83
CA LYS A 155 15.94 -12.76 -7.32
C LYS A 155 16.30 -14.18 -6.89
N GLY A 156 15.56 -15.21 -7.38
CA GLY A 156 15.84 -16.61 -7.03
C GLY A 156 15.50 -16.99 -5.59
N ARG A 157 14.83 -16.10 -4.84
CA ARG A 157 14.34 -16.34 -3.49
C ARG A 157 12.82 -16.35 -3.52
N SER A 158 12.21 -17.45 -3.10
CA SER A 158 10.76 -17.54 -2.92
C SER A 158 10.41 -17.01 -1.53
N ILE A 159 10.25 -15.69 -1.41
CA ILE A 159 9.76 -15.05 -0.19
C ILE A 159 8.26 -14.78 -0.36
N GLY A 160 7.47 -15.25 0.57
CA GLY A 160 6.01 -15.13 0.54
C GLY A 160 5.31 -16.16 -0.37
N ASN A 161 3.98 -16.17 -0.32
CA ASN A 161 3.18 -17.00 -1.21
C ASN A 161 3.30 -16.53 -2.65
N ALA A 162 3.21 -17.47 -3.57
CA ALA A 162 3.25 -17.23 -5.02
C ALA A 162 2.18 -16.26 -5.55
N ARG A 163 1.29 -15.81 -4.71
CA ARG A 163 0.10 -15.03 -5.03
C ARG A 163 0.18 -13.69 -4.29
N GLY A 164 -0.09 -12.60 -4.97
CA GLY A 164 -0.09 -11.26 -4.40
C GLY A 164 -1.08 -11.08 -3.24
N LEU A 165 -1.44 -9.82 -2.92
CA LEU A 165 -2.22 -9.47 -1.74
C LEU A 165 -3.42 -10.40 -1.49
N SER A 166 -3.57 -10.89 -0.25
CA SER A 166 -4.79 -11.53 0.21
C SER A 166 -5.90 -10.50 0.32
N ALA A 167 -7.14 -10.93 0.13
CA ALA A 167 -8.27 -10.09 0.48
C ALA A 167 -8.35 -9.96 2.00
N ILE A 168 -8.47 -8.75 2.50
CA ILE A 168 -8.84 -8.46 3.87
C ILE A 168 -10.36 -8.24 3.87
N GLU A 169 -11.07 -8.82 4.84
CA GLU A 169 -12.46 -8.46 5.08
C GLU A 169 -12.53 -6.98 5.45
N ALA A 170 -13.40 -6.23 4.79
CA ALA A 170 -13.55 -4.82 5.08
C ALA A 170 -14.14 -4.64 6.49
N PRO A 171 -13.56 -3.80 7.36
CA PRO A 171 -14.22 -3.39 8.59
C PRO A 171 -15.57 -2.72 8.32
N LYS A 172 -16.47 -2.72 9.31
CA LYS A 172 -17.77 -2.05 9.20
C LYS A 172 -17.60 -0.56 8.82
N GLY A 173 -18.37 -0.13 7.83
CA GLY A 173 -18.33 1.24 7.32
C GLY A 173 -17.23 1.49 6.29
N GLN A 174 -16.53 0.44 5.85
CA GLN A 174 -15.48 0.54 4.84
C GLN A 174 -15.81 -0.22 3.56
N MET A 175 -15.32 0.30 2.45
CA MET A 175 -15.21 -0.39 1.18
C MET A 175 -13.73 -0.52 0.82
N ILE A 176 -13.28 -1.74 0.51
CA ILE A 176 -11.92 -1.99 0.02
C ILE A 176 -12.01 -2.48 -1.42
N VAL A 177 -11.26 -1.82 -2.31
CA VAL A 177 -11.19 -2.15 -3.73
C VAL A 177 -9.76 -2.48 -4.09
N TYR A 178 -9.55 -3.64 -4.69
CA TYR A 178 -8.27 -4.05 -5.26
C TYR A 178 -8.36 -4.00 -6.78
N SER A 179 -7.29 -3.55 -7.43
CA SER A 179 -7.22 -3.46 -8.90
C SER A 179 -7.28 -4.81 -9.62
N ALA A 180 -7.04 -5.92 -8.90
CA ALA A 180 -7.17 -7.28 -9.42
C ALA A 180 -7.72 -8.23 -8.36
N SER A 181 -8.32 -9.35 -8.76
CA SER A 181 -8.80 -10.41 -7.86
C SER A 181 -7.64 -11.27 -7.35
N ARG A 182 -7.94 -12.11 -6.34
CA ARG A 182 -6.94 -12.99 -5.72
C ARG A 182 -6.30 -13.91 -6.78
N GLY A 183 -4.97 -13.92 -6.83
CA GLY A 183 -4.20 -14.73 -7.78
C GLY A 183 -4.12 -14.14 -9.17
N GLN A 184 -4.66 -12.95 -9.41
CA GLN A 184 -4.53 -12.22 -10.66
C GLN A 184 -3.50 -11.08 -10.54
N GLN A 185 -2.95 -10.69 -11.67
CA GLN A 185 -1.97 -9.62 -11.80
C GLN A 185 -2.65 -8.36 -12.34
N ALA A 186 -2.43 -7.22 -11.67
CA ALA A 186 -2.84 -5.94 -12.20
C ALA A 186 -1.92 -5.50 -13.34
N LEU A 187 -2.48 -5.05 -14.45
CA LEU A 187 -1.74 -4.57 -15.60
C LEU A 187 -1.35 -3.10 -15.44
N ASP A 188 -0.06 -2.84 -15.46
CA ASP A 188 0.48 -1.49 -15.56
C ASP A 188 0.19 -0.87 -16.93
N ARG A 189 0.16 -1.71 -17.99
CA ARG A 189 -0.11 -1.33 -19.38
C ARG A 189 -0.78 -2.46 -20.15
N LEU A 190 -1.55 -2.13 -21.18
CA LEU A 190 -2.15 -3.14 -22.07
C LEU A 190 -1.13 -3.76 -23.02
N LEU A 191 -0.27 -2.92 -23.58
CA LEU A 191 0.78 -3.30 -24.53
C LEU A 191 2.09 -2.61 -24.16
N GLU A 192 3.22 -3.08 -24.71
CA GLU A 192 4.53 -2.50 -24.42
C GLU A 192 4.59 -0.98 -24.69
N LYS A 193 3.93 -0.52 -25.76
CA LYS A 193 3.83 0.90 -26.16
C LYS A 193 2.47 1.50 -25.82
N ASP A 194 1.87 1.16 -24.67
CA ASP A 194 0.62 1.77 -24.23
C ASP A 194 0.83 3.26 -23.91
N PRO A 195 0.23 4.19 -24.68
CA PRO A 195 0.46 5.63 -24.52
C PRO A 195 -0.24 6.22 -23.28
N ASN A 196 -1.15 5.46 -22.65
CA ASN A 196 -1.85 5.95 -21.49
C ASN A 196 -0.88 6.09 -20.30
N PRO A 197 -0.80 7.26 -19.64
CA PRO A 197 0.10 7.46 -18.51
C PRO A 197 -0.27 6.65 -17.27
N ASN A 198 -1.51 6.14 -17.20
CA ASN A 198 -2.04 5.44 -16.04
C ASN A 198 -2.12 3.93 -16.27
N SER A 199 -2.15 3.17 -15.18
CA SER A 199 -2.45 1.74 -15.14
C SER A 199 -3.83 1.44 -15.76
N VAL A 200 -4.08 0.18 -16.10
CA VAL A 200 -5.37 -0.23 -16.69
C VAL A 200 -6.52 0.01 -15.70
N PHE A 201 -6.34 -0.30 -14.43
CA PHE A 201 -7.36 -0.06 -13.42
C PHE A 201 -7.59 1.44 -13.17
N THR A 202 -6.52 2.19 -12.90
CA THR A 202 -6.64 3.61 -12.56
C THR A 202 -7.22 4.44 -13.70
N ARG A 203 -6.89 4.16 -14.99
CA ARG A 203 -7.51 4.88 -16.13
C ARG A 203 -9.02 4.69 -16.19
N GLU A 204 -9.48 3.45 -15.95
CA GLU A 204 -10.90 3.10 -16.00
C GLU A 204 -11.67 3.68 -14.81
N LEU A 205 -11.06 3.69 -13.63
CA LEU A 205 -11.62 4.33 -12.45
C LEU A 205 -11.78 5.84 -12.65
N LEU A 206 -10.72 6.54 -13.08
CA LEU A 206 -10.73 7.99 -13.30
C LEU A 206 -11.78 8.41 -14.35
N ALA A 207 -11.97 7.62 -15.40
CA ALA A 207 -12.97 7.91 -16.43
C ALA A 207 -14.41 7.88 -15.86
N ARG A 208 -14.67 6.99 -14.91
CA ARG A 208 -16.01 6.78 -14.33
C ARG A 208 -16.29 7.67 -13.13
N MET A 209 -15.28 8.03 -12.37
CA MET A 209 -15.41 8.94 -11.23
C MET A 209 -16.06 10.28 -11.61
N LYS A 210 -15.84 10.73 -12.85
CA LYS A 210 -16.34 12.02 -13.35
C LYS A 210 -17.86 12.09 -13.58
N LYS A 211 -18.57 10.96 -13.52
CA LYS A 211 -20.00 10.90 -13.76
C LYS A 211 -20.77 11.34 -12.50
N PRO A 212 -21.53 12.47 -12.54
CA PRO A 212 -22.28 12.92 -11.37
C PRO A 212 -23.43 11.97 -11.05
N GLY A 213 -23.73 11.83 -9.76
CA GLY A 213 -24.87 11.06 -9.27
C GLY A 213 -24.77 9.55 -9.43
N VAL A 214 -23.60 9.01 -9.76
CA VAL A 214 -23.37 7.57 -9.81
C VAL A 214 -22.93 7.08 -8.42
N LYS A 215 -23.66 6.12 -7.87
CA LYS A 215 -23.32 5.48 -6.60
C LYS A 215 -22.00 4.74 -6.72
N ILE A 216 -21.22 4.71 -5.64
CA ILE A 216 -19.93 4.03 -5.63
C ILE A 216 -20.01 2.56 -6.04
N ASP A 217 -21.07 1.86 -5.62
CA ASP A 217 -21.27 0.45 -5.95
C ASP A 217 -21.44 0.23 -7.46
N ASP A 218 -22.27 1.06 -8.10
CA ASP A 218 -22.51 0.98 -9.54
C ASP A 218 -21.26 1.40 -10.32
N LEU A 219 -20.59 2.47 -9.86
CA LEU A 219 -19.33 2.93 -10.45
C LEU A 219 -18.25 1.84 -10.41
N MET A 220 -18.06 1.20 -9.25
CA MET A 220 -17.05 0.15 -9.10
C MET A 220 -17.38 -1.10 -9.91
N ARG A 221 -18.67 -1.42 -10.11
CA ARG A 221 -19.11 -2.50 -11.01
C ARG A 221 -18.79 -2.18 -12.47
N ASP A 222 -19.02 -0.95 -12.89
CA ASP A 222 -18.65 -0.49 -14.24
C ASP A 222 -17.12 -0.54 -14.45
N VAL A 223 -16.33 -0.12 -13.45
CA VAL A 223 -14.86 -0.25 -13.46
C VAL A 223 -14.45 -1.71 -13.60
N GLN A 224 -15.05 -2.59 -12.80
CA GLN A 224 -14.76 -4.03 -12.79
C GLN A 224 -14.97 -4.64 -14.17
N ASN A 225 -16.11 -4.36 -14.81
CA ASN A 225 -16.46 -4.88 -16.13
C ASN A 225 -15.48 -4.37 -17.20
N SER A 226 -15.19 -3.08 -17.19
CA SER A 226 -14.29 -2.48 -18.20
C SER A 226 -12.84 -2.93 -18.07
N VAL A 227 -12.32 -3.05 -16.84
CA VAL A 227 -10.97 -3.58 -16.61
C VAL A 227 -10.87 -5.03 -17.07
N GLU A 228 -11.90 -5.84 -16.78
CA GLU A 228 -11.95 -7.23 -17.21
C GLU A 228 -12.00 -7.35 -18.74
N GLU A 229 -12.79 -6.53 -19.43
CA GLU A 229 -12.87 -6.50 -20.89
C GLU A 229 -11.54 -6.07 -21.51
N LEU A 230 -10.94 -4.98 -21.03
CA LEU A 230 -9.66 -4.47 -21.54
C LEU A 230 -8.53 -5.48 -21.34
N SER A 231 -8.44 -6.11 -20.18
CA SER A 231 -7.39 -7.10 -19.92
C SER A 231 -7.57 -8.35 -20.79
N LYS A 232 -8.80 -8.82 -20.98
CA LYS A 232 -9.09 -9.94 -21.90
C LYS A 232 -8.69 -9.65 -23.34
N SER A 233 -8.79 -8.39 -23.80
CA SER A 233 -8.40 -8.01 -25.15
C SER A 233 -6.92 -8.26 -25.47
N VAL A 234 -6.09 -8.37 -24.46
CA VAL A 234 -4.66 -8.69 -24.55
C VAL A 234 -4.32 -10.07 -24.00
N GLY A 235 -5.32 -10.94 -23.82
CA GLY A 235 -5.14 -12.31 -23.34
C GLY A 235 -4.75 -12.42 -21.86
N HIS A 236 -5.09 -11.39 -21.05
CA HIS A 236 -4.78 -11.36 -19.64
C HIS A 236 -6.06 -11.39 -18.78
N GLU A 237 -5.97 -12.02 -17.60
CA GLU A 237 -7.06 -12.03 -16.64
C GLU A 237 -6.81 -11.01 -15.53
N GLN A 238 -7.60 -9.94 -15.55
CA GLN A 238 -7.64 -8.97 -14.46
C GLN A 238 -9.07 -8.56 -14.19
N ARG A 239 -9.56 -8.84 -13.00
CA ARG A 239 -10.87 -8.40 -12.51
C ARG A 239 -10.69 -7.72 -11.16
N PRO A 240 -11.02 -6.45 -10.99
CA PRO A 240 -11.01 -5.78 -9.69
C PRO A 240 -11.85 -6.53 -8.66
N ALA A 241 -11.41 -6.58 -7.41
CA ALA A 241 -12.16 -7.17 -6.31
C ALA A 241 -12.69 -6.07 -5.39
N ILE A 242 -13.94 -6.22 -4.95
CA ILE A 242 -14.66 -5.24 -4.13
C ILE A 242 -15.16 -5.93 -2.87
N TYR A 243 -14.82 -5.39 -1.70
CA TYR A 243 -15.30 -5.80 -0.38
C TYR A 243 -16.00 -4.61 0.25
N ASN A 244 -17.30 -4.70 0.44
CA ASN A 244 -18.14 -3.57 0.85
C ASN A 244 -18.94 -3.90 2.11
N GLU A 245 -18.56 -3.26 3.23
CA GLU A 245 -19.26 -3.29 4.52
C GLU A 245 -19.81 -1.89 4.89
N THR A 246 -19.96 -1.00 3.89
CA THR A 246 -20.49 0.35 4.09
C THR A 246 -22.00 0.34 4.27
N ARG A 247 -22.50 1.37 4.94
CA ARG A 247 -23.93 1.66 5.03
C ARG A 247 -24.21 3.01 4.39
N GLY A 248 -25.30 3.10 3.64
CA GLY A 248 -25.66 4.34 2.95
C GLY A 248 -25.06 4.42 1.53
N HIS A 249 -25.05 5.62 0.98
CA HIS A 249 -24.61 5.86 -0.40
C HIS A 249 -23.49 6.87 -0.41
N PHE A 250 -22.47 6.59 -1.19
CA PHE A 250 -21.39 7.51 -1.46
C PHE A 250 -21.35 7.85 -2.95
N TYR A 251 -21.01 9.11 -3.24
CA TYR A 251 -20.86 9.67 -4.58
C TYR A 251 -19.60 10.53 -4.65
N PHE A 252 -18.79 10.37 -5.66
CA PHE A 252 -17.70 11.32 -5.88
C PHE A 252 -18.24 12.72 -6.22
N TYR A 253 -19.24 12.78 -7.12
CA TYR A 253 -19.95 14.00 -7.48
C TYR A 253 -21.45 13.80 -7.27
N ASN A 254 -22.10 14.66 -6.48
CA ASN A 254 -23.53 14.63 -6.24
C ASN A 254 -24.32 15.19 -7.43
N HIS A 255 -25.60 14.81 -7.57
CA HIS A 255 -26.53 15.45 -8.49
C HIS A 255 -26.65 16.95 -8.12
N GLY A 256 -26.23 17.84 -9.03
CA GLY A 256 -26.28 19.30 -8.80
C GLY A 256 -24.93 19.96 -8.55
N GLN A 257 -23.88 19.24 -8.31
CA GLN A 257 -22.52 19.79 -8.44
C GLN A 257 -22.18 19.85 -9.95
N ASN A 258 -22.71 20.87 -10.63
CA ASN A 258 -22.14 21.27 -11.91
C ASN A 258 -20.64 21.49 -11.65
N GLN A 259 -19.80 20.96 -12.52
CA GLN A 259 -18.39 21.29 -12.62
C GLN A 259 -18.28 22.81 -12.79
N GLN A 260 -18.37 23.55 -11.69
CA GLN A 260 -17.82 24.90 -11.67
C GLN A 260 -16.32 24.64 -11.84
N ALA A 261 -15.89 24.89 -13.08
CA ALA A 261 -14.49 24.96 -13.39
C ALA A 261 -13.85 25.80 -12.29
N ILE A 262 -13.04 25.13 -11.47
CA ILE A 262 -12.18 25.83 -10.53
C ILE A 262 -11.30 26.67 -11.43
N ALA A 263 -11.56 27.97 -11.47
CA ALA A 263 -10.66 28.92 -12.14
C ALA A 263 -9.25 28.58 -11.63
N PRO A 264 -8.25 28.50 -12.52
CA PRO A 264 -6.90 28.17 -12.10
C PRO A 264 -6.54 29.15 -10.95
N VAL A 265 -6.32 28.60 -9.77
CA VAL A 265 -5.72 29.35 -8.66
C VAL A 265 -4.37 29.78 -9.19
N MET A 266 -4.25 31.03 -9.59
CA MET A 266 -2.99 31.64 -9.95
C MET A 266 -2.03 31.38 -8.78
N PRO A 267 -0.81 30.92 -9.01
CA PRO A 267 0.14 30.74 -7.94
C PRO A 267 0.28 32.08 -7.23
N SER A 268 -0.08 32.09 -5.96
CA SER A 268 0.16 33.23 -5.07
C SER A 268 1.65 33.54 -5.20
N LYS A 269 1.98 34.81 -5.56
CA LYS A 269 3.35 35.30 -5.58
C LYS A 269 4.08 34.84 -4.32
N PRO A 270 5.34 34.38 -4.43
CA PRO A 270 6.13 34.05 -3.26
C PRO A 270 6.17 35.29 -2.35
N ILE A 271 5.79 35.12 -1.10
CA ILE A 271 5.94 36.14 -0.07
C ILE A 271 7.45 36.27 0.14
N SER A 272 8.04 37.28 -0.48
CA SER A 272 9.39 37.72 -0.24
C SER A 272 9.40 38.58 1.02
N ASN A 273 9.48 37.93 2.18
CA ASN A 273 9.97 38.56 3.39
C ASN A 273 11.10 37.70 3.94
N PRO A 274 12.34 38.09 3.77
CA PRO A 274 13.43 37.52 4.54
C PRO A 274 13.33 38.06 5.96
N LEU A 275 13.09 37.15 6.91
CA LEU A 275 13.36 37.44 8.32
C LEU A 275 14.86 37.64 8.48
N PRO A 276 15.32 38.65 9.21
CA PRO A 276 16.73 38.82 9.47
C PRO A 276 17.19 37.82 10.53
N TYR A 277 17.95 36.83 10.10
CA TYR A 277 18.73 35.99 11.01
C TYR A 277 20.20 36.42 10.89
N ASP A 278 20.54 37.53 11.57
CA ASP A 278 21.90 37.81 11.96
C ASP A 278 22.22 36.99 13.20
N VAL A 279 22.84 35.85 13.00
CA VAL A 279 23.73 35.24 14.02
C VAL A 279 25.07 35.01 13.37
N ALA A 280 25.97 35.97 13.59
CA ALA A 280 27.36 35.83 13.31
C ALA A 280 27.94 34.67 14.14
N ILE A 281 28.24 33.53 13.50
CA ILE A 281 29.11 32.50 14.06
C ILE A 281 30.52 32.84 13.62
N SER A 282 31.27 33.38 14.58
CA SER A 282 32.72 33.58 14.56
C SER A 282 33.43 32.29 14.15
N LEU A 283 34.11 32.31 13.01
CA LEU A 283 35.05 31.30 12.58
C LEU A 283 36.32 31.37 13.49
N SER A 284 36.40 30.47 14.47
CA SER A 284 37.61 30.23 15.23
C SER A 284 38.33 29.00 14.70
N GLN A 285 39.45 29.27 14.13
CA GLN A 285 40.71 28.51 14.02
C GLN A 285 40.70 26.98 14.02
N LYS A 286 41.16 26.48 12.90
CA LYS A 286 41.63 25.14 12.58
C LYS A 286 42.89 24.77 13.41
N PRO A 287 42.94 23.63 14.12
CA PRO A 287 44.20 23.06 14.58
C PRO A 287 44.81 22.17 13.49
N SER A 288 46.06 22.41 13.21
CA SER A 288 46.94 21.62 12.36
C SER A 288 47.29 20.28 13.01
N LEU A 289 47.13 19.18 12.24
CA LEU A 289 47.64 17.85 12.59
C LEU A 289 49.12 17.72 12.21
N PRO A 290 49.96 17.10 13.03
CA PRO A 290 51.33 16.77 12.64
C PRO A 290 51.35 15.48 11.79
N SER A 291 52.14 15.57 10.72
CA SER A 291 52.57 14.46 9.88
C SER A 291 53.50 13.54 10.66
N SER A 292 53.17 12.25 10.71
CA SER A 292 54.15 11.20 11.00
C SER A 292 53.93 10.07 10.01
N ALA A 293 54.80 9.99 9.04
CA ALA A 293 54.98 8.86 8.16
C ALA A 293 55.48 7.66 8.98
N VAL A 294 54.77 6.53 8.88
CA VAL A 294 55.31 5.22 9.24
C VAL A 294 55.17 4.34 8.02
N THR A 295 56.31 4.12 7.37
CA THR A 295 56.55 3.05 6.42
C THR A 295 56.54 1.73 7.16
N VAL A 296 55.74 0.75 6.72
CA VAL A 296 55.93 -0.64 7.11
C VAL A 296 56.18 -1.46 5.86
N ASP A 297 57.33 -2.06 5.90
CA ASP A 297 57.93 -2.98 4.93
C ASP A 297 57.12 -4.28 4.80
N CYS A 298 57.05 -4.78 3.58
CA CYS A 298 56.69 -6.17 3.29
C CYS A 298 57.88 -7.08 3.48
N ASP A 299 57.80 -8.04 4.39
CA ASP A 299 58.54 -9.28 4.17
C ASP A 299 57.84 -10.53 4.67
N ARG A 300 57.93 -11.52 3.83
CA ARG A 300 57.65 -12.93 3.83
C ARG A 300 57.97 -13.64 5.14
N THR A 301 57.17 -14.60 5.54
CA THR A 301 57.59 -16.00 5.62
C THR A 301 56.41 -16.95 5.94
N SER A 302 56.34 -17.99 5.18
CA SER A 302 55.60 -19.23 5.39
C SER A 302 56.10 -19.97 6.63
N GLU A 303 55.19 -20.59 7.41
CA GLU A 303 55.47 -21.96 7.94
C GLU A 303 54.17 -22.63 8.45
N ASN A 304 54.11 -23.91 8.07
CA ASN A 304 53.20 -24.98 8.48
C ASN A 304 53.12 -25.12 10.00
N ASN A 305 51.94 -25.50 10.52
CA ASN A 305 51.90 -26.65 11.42
C ASN A 305 50.50 -27.26 11.57
N THR A 306 50.57 -28.55 11.49
CA THR A 306 49.56 -29.62 11.50
C THR A 306 49.20 -30.01 12.94
N ILE A 307 48.02 -30.60 13.13
CA ILE A 307 47.61 -31.59 14.16
C ILE A 307 47.21 -31.07 15.55
N SER A 308 45.98 -31.30 15.99
CA SER A 308 45.62 -32.45 16.84
C SER A 308 44.13 -32.44 17.24
N SER A 309 43.52 -33.57 17.03
CA SER A 309 42.27 -34.07 17.59
C SER A 309 42.33 -34.17 19.12
N ASN A 310 41.20 -33.87 19.80
CA ASN A 310 40.85 -34.62 21.01
C ASN A 310 39.34 -34.67 21.27
N GLN A 311 38.90 -35.88 21.45
CA GLN A 311 37.60 -36.38 21.95
C GLN A 311 37.51 -36.20 23.48
N ALA A 312 36.31 -35.99 23.98
CA ALA A 312 35.76 -36.57 25.21
C ALA A 312 34.28 -36.18 25.28
N LYS A 313 33.34 -37.06 25.13
CA LYS A 313 32.73 -38.07 26.02
C LYS A 313 31.88 -37.49 27.13
N ASN A 314 30.57 -37.83 27.01
CA ASN A 314 29.63 -38.37 28.06
C ASN A 314 29.01 -37.41 29.07
N SER A 315 27.70 -37.34 29.16
CA SER A 315 26.86 -38.29 29.92
C SER A 315 25.36 -37.92 29.91
N ASN A 316 24.57 -38.92 29.60
CA ASN A 316 23.30 -39.36 30.16
C ASN A 316 22.40 -38.42 30.96
N ASN A 317 21.10 -38.31 30.63
CA ASN A 317 20.03 -38.93 31.40
C ASN A 317 18.66 -38.91 30.69
N LYS A 318 18.13 -40.14 30.52
CA LYS A 318 16.81 -40.71 30.77
C LYS A 318 15.55 -39.88 30.55
N SER A 319 14.76 -40.32 29.62
CA SER A 319 13.47 -41.06 29.74
C SER A 319 12.26 -40.30 30.24
N ASN A 320 11.23 -40.19 29.35
CA ASN A 320 9.98 -40.91 29.63
C ASN A 320 9.14 -41.03 28.35
N ASN A 321 8.83 -42.28 28.03
CA ASN A 321 7.87 -42.75 27.06
C ASN A 321 6.44 -42.41 27.50
N VAL A 322 5.62 -41.92 26.54
CA VAL A 322 4.20 -42.26 26.51
C VAL A 322 3.85 -42.71 25.11
N VAL A 323 3.57 -44.00 25.01
CA VAL A 323 2.98 -44.69 23.84
C VAL A 323 1.48 -44.48 23.92
N VAL A 324 0.87 -43.97 22.86
CA VAL A 324 -0.55 -44.18 22.58
C VAL A 324 -0.69 -44.73 21.18
N THR A 325 -1.00 -46.01 21.16
CA THR A 325 -1.48 -46.74 19.98
C THR A 325 -2.97 -46.46 19.78
N SER A 326 -3.40 -46.16 18.56
CA SER A 326 -4.66 -46.65 18.04
C SER A 326 -4.68 -46.68 16.53
N SER A 327 -5.06 -47.79 16.08
CA SER A 327 -5.24 -48.45 14.81
C SER A 327 -6.44 -47.97 13.99
N HIS A 328 -6.37 -48.28 12.67
CA HIS A 328 -7.46 -48.52 11.69
C HIS A 328 -8.12 -47.28 11.12
N LEU A 329 -8.36 -47.12 9.79
CA LEU A 329 -8.70 -48.00 8.67
C LEU A 329 -8.45 -47.28 7.33
N ARG A 330 -7.95 -48.00 6.32
CA ARG A 330 -8.00 -47.61 4.90
C ARG A 330 -9.34 -48.02 4.31
N PRO A 331 -9.84 -47.35 3.28
CA PRO A 331 -10.60 -47.97 2.24
C PRO A 331 -9.78 -48.04 0.91
N LYS A 332 -9.85 -49.20 0.29
CA LYS A 332 -9.35 -49.57 -1.03
C LYS A 332 -10.17 -48.89 -2.10
N ASN A 333 -9.51 -48.46 -3.14
CA ASN A 333 -10.13 -48.05 -4.40
C ASN A 333 -9.79 -49.09 -5.45
N PRO A 334 -10.75 -49.61 -6.25
CA PRO A 334 -10.46 -50.36 -7.43
C PRO A 334 -10.81 -49.61 -8.72
N ASN A 335 -9.96 -49.80 -9.71
CA ASN A 335 -10.18 -49.68 -11.16
C ASN A 335 -10.30 -48.29 -11.79
N ILE A 336 -9.22 -47.90 -12.48
CA ILE A 336 -9.33 -47.23 -13.78
C ILE A 336 -8.27 -47.86 -14.69
N GLN A 337 -8.75 -48.46 -15.78
CA GLN A 337 -8.04 -49.00 -16.89
C GLN A 337 -7.38 -47.93 -17.75
N THR A 338 -6.16 -48.14 -18.15
CA THR A 338 -5.46 -47.51 -19.28
C THR A 338 -5.97 -48.05 -20.60
N PRO A 339 -6.10 -47.25 -21.67
CA PRO A 339 -5.96 -47.75 -23.02
C PRO A 339 -4.59 -47.38 -23.62
N ALA A 340 -4.09 -48.38 -24.32
CA ALA A 340 -2.84 -48.44 -25.03
C ALA A 340 -2.82 -47.61 -26.32
N ASN A 341 -1.59 -47.20 -26.66
CA ASN A 341 -0.98 -47.01 -27.99
C ASN A 341 -1.91 -47.06 -29.22
N CYS A 342 -1.74 -46.07 -30.08
CA CYS A 342 -1.61 -46.33 -31.53
C CYS A 342 -0.64 -45.35 -32.18
N ASN A 343 0.23 -45.96 -32.94
CA ASN A 343 1.35 -45.49 -33.72
C ASN A 343 0.91 -44.89 -35.06
N ARG A 344 1.71 -43.93 -35.57
CA ARG A 344 2.26 -43.77 -36.95
C ARG A 344 1.35 -43.44 -38.13
N ASP A 345 1.95 -42.55 -38.88
CA ASP A 345 2.01 -42.36 -40.34
C ASP A 345 0.89 -41.52 -40.99
N GLN A 346 1.20 -40.32 -41.30
CA GLN A 346 1.58 -39.70 -42.59
C GLN A 346 1.80 -38.20 -42.40
#